data_610f87ef5047056a52ffb9a580c11593
#
_entry.id   610f87ef5047056a52ffb9a580c11593
#
_cell.length_a   1.000
_cell.length_b   1.000
_cell.length_c   1.000
_cell.angle_alpha   90.00
_cell.angle_beta   90.00
_cell.angle_gamma   90.00
#
_symmetry.space_group_name_H-M   'P 1'
#
loop_
_entity.id
_entity.type
_entity.pdbx_description
1 polymer ?
#
loop_
_entity_poly.entity_id
_entity_poly.type
_entity_poly.pdbx_seq_one_letter_code
_entity_poly.pdbx_strand_id
1 'polypeptide(L)'
;MFNGKAHRPLPRLPDALLCFLAFLFSCSRIIAQAVPQSLDDYFRQARELENRKDYVGAEKIYQQAAANYPNQPEILKRLGIVYQTELKFQESIDTFQRVLQQAPQYPEVNFYQGLSCFGLNRFENAVDAFNKELEANPKYRRARYYEALAYQSLGRNGEALQQYETLLKEDPNDKKVLYQSIRLLKSATLQAIKQLGNLDPDSDFMLVLKAESYADEEKYPEAIRGYKEVLKKNPDFPGLHFALGEVYYNKIDYANAEKELRLALSEDPNHPKANYYLADMMIKTDRSQGAVPMLQIAVAADPQFMLAYFQLGKCYAAQGKPQEALEVLLKAAELDPYYKSTHYQLAQLYARLNQADKERYHMEIFRKLYEQDREKDLKRREKLRQNAEKASQN
;
A
#
# COMPACT_ATOMS: atom_id res chain seq x y z
N MET A 1 -24.28 69.98 93.51
CA MET A 1 -23.01 70.51 93.03
C MET A 1 -22.60 69.83 91.72
N PHE A 2 -22.40 70.65 90.71
CA PHE A 2 -21.62 70.40 89.46
C PHE A 2 -22.11 69.40 88.42
N ASN A 3 -22.62 70.01 87.45
CA ASN A 3 -22.11 70.50 86.13
C ASN A 3 -22.14 69.52 85.02
N GLY A 4 -23.03 69.78 84.26
CA GLY A 4 -23.29 69.48 82.89
C GLY A 4 -22.26 69.80 81.82
N LYS A 5 -22.14 69.02 80.85
CA LYS A 5 -21.69 69.46 79.53
C LYS A 5 -22.55 68.87 78.47
N ALA A 6 -23.21 69.78 77.76
CA ALA A 6 -23.99 69.48 76.60
C ALA A 6 -23.15 68.98 75.46
N HIS A 7 -23.48 67.88 74.87
CA HIS A 7 -22.99 67.51 73.52
C HIS A 7 -23.87 68.14 72.45
N ARG A 8 -23.27 68.94 71.62
CA ARG A 8 -23.93 69.51 70.38
C ARG A 8 -23.96 68.38 69.32
N PRO A 9 -25.04 68.18 68.62
CA PRO A 9 -25.10 67.26 67.51
C PRO A 9 -24.41 67.89 66.29
N LEU A 10 -23.63 67.04 65.54
CA LEU A 10 -23.02 67.37 64.26
C LEU A 10 -24.07 67.58 63.20
N PRO A 11 -23.90 68.53 62.26
CA PRO A 11 -24.85 68.81 61.23
C PRO A 11 -24.99 67.68 60.24
N ARG A 12 -26.24 67.31 59.95
CA ARG A 12 -26.58 66.33 58.89
C ARG A 12 -26.23 66.94 57.54
N LEU A 13 -25.41 66.27 56.74
CA LEU A 13 -25.15 66.58 55.37
C LEU A 13 -26.41 66.41 54.54
N PRO A 14 -26.73 67.31 53.61
CA PRO A 14 -27.95 67.25 52.82
C PRO A 14 -27.98 66.03 51.91
N ASP A 15 -29.11 65.37 51.80
CA ASP A 15 -29.38 64.14 51.02
C ASP A 15 -29.00 64.22 49.55
N ALA A 16 -28.82 65.43 49.03
CA ALA A 16 -28.39 65.70 47.67
C ALA A 16 -26.92 65.23 47.39
N LEU A 17 -26.04 65.12 48.42
CA LEU A 17 -24.64 64.74 48.26
C LEU A 17 -24.47 63.16 48.23
N LEU A 18 -25.40 62.50 48.86
CA LEU A 18 -25.42 61.01 48.85
C LEU A 18 -25.91 60.46 47.52
N CYS A 19 -26.86 61.14 46.86
CA CYS A 19 -27.31 60.77 45.51
C CYS A 19 -26.24 61.03 44.43
N PHE A 20 -25.36 62.02 44.60
CA PHE A 20 -24.30 62.30 43.65
C PHE A 20 -23.15 61.34 43.75
N LEU A 21 -22.81 60.83 44.93
CA LEU A 21 -21.82 59.78 45.18
C LEU A 21 -22.34 58.43 44.71
N ALA A 22 -23.63 58.11 44.84
CA ALA A 22 -24.23 56.88 44.32
C ALA A 22 -24.31 56.90 42.78
N PHE A 23 -24.45 58.05 42.15
CA PHE A 23 -24.46 58.20 40.68
C PHE A 23 -23.03 58.06 40.09
N LEU A 24 -22.01 58.52 40.81
CA LEU A 24 -20.60 58.34 40.41
C LEU A 24 -20.11 56.93 40.59
N PHE A 25 -20.66 56.12 41.53
CA PHE A 25 -20.35 54.69 41.69
C PHE A 25 -21.11 53.80 40.68
N SER A 26 -22.28 54.24 40.15
CA SER A 26 -23.01 53.48 39.16
C SER A 26 -22.54 53.75 37.71
N CYS A 27 -21.83 54.88 37.46
CA CYS A 27 -21.24 55.16 36.15
C CYS A 27 -19.82 54.61 35.95
N SER A 28 -19.18 54.05 36.97
CA SER A 28 -17.86 53.43 36.82
C SER A 28 -17.93 51.90 36.65
N ARG A 29 -19.05 51.34 36.16
CA ARG A 29 -18.94 50.16 35.33
C ARG A 29 -18.34 50.64 34.00
N ILE A 30 -17.02 50.86 34.02
CA ILE A 30 -16.21 50.81 32.82
C ILE A 30 -16.60 49.46 32.21
N ILE A 31 -17.39 49.51 31.15
CA ILE A 31 -17.42 48.43 30.17
C ILE A 31 -15.97 48.31 29.78
N ALA A 32 -15.24 47.38 30.44
CA ALA A 32 -14.00 46.89 29.87
C ALA A 32 -14.42 46.38 28.51
N GLN A 33 -14.26 47.22 27.48
CA GLN A 33 -14.28 46.76 26.11
C GLN A 33 -13.25 45.66 26.08
N ALA A 34 -13.73 44.42 26.10
CA ALA A 34 -12.88 43.26 25.93
C ALA A 34 -12.09 43.57 24.65
N VAL A 35 -10.76 43.69 24.79
CA VAL A 35 -9.89 43.87 23.65
C VAL A 35 -10.29 42.73 22.70
N PRO A 36 -10.66 43.05 21.44
CA PRO A 36 -11.12 41.99 20.54
C PRO A 36 -10.02 40.94 20.48
N GLN A 37 -10.38 39.72 20.82
CA GLN A 37 -9.44 38.58 20.83
C GLN A 37 -8.81 38.50 19.42
N SER A 38 -7.50 38.48 19.35
CA SER A 38 -6.80 38.42 18.07
C SER A 38 -7.05 37.10 17.37
N LEU A 39 -6.92 37.07 16.05
CA LEU A 39 -7.04 35.85 15.27
C LEU A 39 -6.05 34.79 15.75
N ASP A 40 -4.83 35.18 16.09
CA ASP A 40 -3.80 34.28 16.60
C ASP A 40 -4.15 33.69 17.98
N ASP A 41 -4.86 34.44 18.82
CA ASP A 41 -5.34 33.93 20.09
C ASP A 41 -6.40 32.84 19.92
N TYR A 42 -7.31 33.00 18.97
CA TYR A 42 -8.28 31.95 18.62
C TYR A 42 -7.59 30.68 18.14
N PHE A 43 -6.64 30.82 17.23
CA PHE A 43 -5.90 29.66 16.73
C PHE A 43 -5.07 28.96 17.82
N ARG A 44 -4.47 29.73 18.73
CA ARG A 44 -3.71 29.15 19.85
C ARG A 44 -4.61 28.36 20.77
N GLN A 45 -5.74 28.93 21.21
CA GLN A 45 -6.70 28.29 22.11
C GLN A 45 -7.30 27.03 21.48
N ALA A 46 -7.75 27.12 20.21
CA ALA A 46 -8.31 25.98 19.52
C ALA A 46 -7.29 24.83 19.40
N ARG A 47 -6.02 25.13 19.04
CA ARG A 47 -4.97 24.09 18.97
C ARG A 47 -4.65 23.45 20.32
N GLU A 48 -4.71 24.21 21.42
CA GLU A 48 -4.54 23.64 22.76
C GLU A 48 -5.66 22.63 23.10
N LEU A 49 -6.90 22.94 22.68
CA LEU A 49 -8.04 22.03 22.86
C LEU A 49 -7.93 20.81 21.96
N GLU A 50 -7.56 21.00 20.67
CA GLU A 50 -7.27 19.88 19.75
C GLU A 50 -6.19 18.93 20.30
N ASN A 51 -5.09 19.47 20.85
CA ASN A 51 -4.02 18.68 21.46
C ASN A 51 -4.48 17.87 22.66
N ARG A 52 -5.48 18.38 23.40
CA ARG A 52 -6.15 17.66 24.51
C ARG A 52 -7.28 16.75 24.03
N LYS A 53 -7.53 16.70 22.69
CA LYS A 53 -8.65 15.97 22.05
C LYS A 53 -10.02 16.49 22.49
N ASP A 54 -10.11 17.72 22.98
CA ASP A 54 -11.36 18.43 23.25
C ASP A 54 -11.84 19.12 21.97
N TYR A 55 -12.37 18.32 21.05
CA TYR A 55 -12.84 18.81 19.74
C TYR A 55 -14.10 19.67 19.90
N VAL A 56 -14.97 19.37 20.86
CA VAL A 56 -16.17 20.19 21.17
C VAL A 56 -15.77 21.58 21.66
N GLY A 57 -14.73 21.69 22.45
CA GLY A 57 -14.16 22.96 22.87
C GLY A 57 -13.54 23.71 21.70
N ALA A 58 -12.76 23.02 20.84
CA ALA A 58 -12.13 23.59 19.67
C ALA A 58 -13.18 24.10 18.66
N GLU A 59 -14.27 23.36 18.41
CA GLU A 59 -15.40 23.77 17.59
C GLU A 59 -15.94 25.13 18.03
N LYS A 60 -16.25 25.31 19.33
CA LYS A 60 -16.76 26.55 19.87
C LYS A 60 -15.83 27.73 19.62
N ILE A 61 -14.52 27.52 19.81
CA ILE A 61 -13.51 28.55 19.56
C ILE A 61 -13.46 28.93 18.08
N TYR A 62 -13.45 27.95 17.17
CA TYR A 62 -13.47 28.24 15.73
C TYR A 62 -14.79 28.88 15.26
N GLN A 63 -15.94 28.51 15.85
CA GLN A 63 -17.23 29.19 15.56
C GLN A 63 -17.19 30.66 16.00
N GLN A 64 -16.65 30.98 17.17
CA GLN A 64 -16.47 32.36 17.63
C GLN A 64 -15.48 33.09 16.73
N ALA A 65 -14.39 32.48 16.34
CA ALA A 65 -13.44 33.07 15.40
C ALA A 65 -14.10 33.37 14.04
N ALA A 66 -14.89 32.42 13.52
CA ALA A 66 -15.61 32.61 12.25
C ALA A 66 -16.66 33.73 12.30
N ALA A 67 -17.30 33.96 13.45
CA ALA A 67 -18.23 35.07 13.65
C ALA A 67 -17.50 36.42 13.66
N ASN A 68 -16.30 36.49 14.26
CA ASN A 68 -15.52 37.72 14.35
C ASN A 68 -14.68 38.02 13.09
N TYR A 69 -14.28 36.94 12.35
CA TYR A 69 -13.45 37.01 11.17
C TYR A 69 -14.05 36.19 10.00
N PRO A 70 -15.22 36.60 9.46
CA PRO A 70 -16.00 35.81 8.50
C PRO A 70 -15.32 35.57 7.15
N ASN A 71 -14.33 36.41 6.80
CA ASN A 71 -13.61 36.35 5.52
C ASN A 71 -12.23 35.65 5.66
N GLN A 72 -12.06 34.77 6.63
CA GLN A 72 -10.83 34.05 6.84
C GLN A 72 -11.00 32.56 6.50
N PRO A 73 -10.61 32.11 5.29
CA PRO A 73 -10.79 30.73 4.85
C PRO A 73 -10.15 29.70 5.76
N GLU A 74 -9.00 30.03 6.39
CA GLU A 74 -8.29 29.11 7.29
C GLU A 74 -9.11 28.75 8.53
N ILE A 75 -9.90 29.68 9.09
CA ILE A 75 -10.79 29.40 10.22
C ILE A 75 -11.83 28.35 9.81
N LEU A 76 -12.48 28.57 8.66
CA LEU A 76 -13.51 27.66 8.15
C LEU A 76 -12.89 26.29 7.80
N LYS A 77 -11.67 26.26 7.22
CA LYS A 77 -10.96 25.01 6.96
C LYS A 77 -10.75 24.24 8.26
N ARG A 78 -10.25 24.90 9.32
CA ARG A 78 -10.03 24.26 10.63
C ARG A 78 -11.33 23.78 11.26
N LEU A 79 -12.38 24.61 11.22
CA LEU A 79 -13.70 24.21 11.72
C LEU A 79 -14.24 22.98 10.98
N GLY A 80 -14.12 22.95 9.64
CA GLY A 80 -14.50 21.80 8.85
C GLY A 80 -13.73 20.51 9.22
N ILE A 81 -12.43 20.62 9.52
CA ILE A 81 -11.62 19.49 9.99
C ILE A 81 -12.07 19.03 11.39
N VAL A 82 -12.41 19.94 12.29
CA VAL A 82 -12.94 19.61 13.62
C VAL A 82 -14.28 18.89 13.47
N TYR A 83 -15.22 19.42 12.67
CA TYR A 83 -16.48 18.72 12.37
C TYR A 83 -16.24 17.28 11.84
N GLN A 84 -15.29 17.11 10.93
CA GLN A 84 -14.92 15.79 10.42
C GLN A 84 -14.43 14.87 11.53
N THR A 85 -13.61 15.37 12.46
CA THR A 85 -13.09 14.59 13.59
C THR A 85 -14.19 14.17 14.55
N GLU A 86 -15.23 14.99 14.70
CA GLU A 86 -16.43 14.70 15.49
C GLU A 86 -17.48 13.87 14.71
N LEU A 87 -17.14 13.39 13.49
CA LEU A 87 -18.03 12.65 12.60
C LEU A 87 -19.26 13.46 12.13
N LYS A 88 -19.24 14.78 12.29
CA LYS A 88 -20.24 15.73 11.77
C LYS A 88 -19.94 16.01 10.28
N PHE A 89 -20.05 14.98 9.46
CA PHE A 89 -19.58 15.04 8.07
C PHE A 89 -20.36 16.01 7.20
N GLN A 90 -21.67 16.18 7.44
CA GLN A 90 -22.46 17.12 6.63
C GLN A 90 -22.06 18.57 6.94
N GLU A 91 -21.94 18.93 8.22
CA GLU A 91 -21.49 20.26 8.66
C GLU A 91 -20.06 20.55 8.15
N SER A 92 -19.23 19.53 8.11
CA SER A 92 -17.88 19.59 7.54
C SER A 92 -17.94 19.95 6.04
N ILE A 93 -18.76 19.25 5.25
CA ILE A 93 -18.96 19.50 3.81
C ILE A 93 -19.45 20.93 3.57
N ASP A 94 -20.49 21.35 4.29
CA ASP A 94 -21.08 22.68 4.14
C ASP A 94 -20.06 23.77 4.48
N THR A 95 -19.23 23.52 5.49
CA THR A 95 -18.15 24.45 5.88
C THR A 95 -17.06 24.52 4.82
N PHE A 96 -16.61 23.39 4.25
CA PHE A 96 -15.64 23.39 3.16
C PHE A 96 -16.19 24.04 1.88
N GLN A 97 -17.47 23.86 1.57
CA GLN A 97 -18.10 24.57 0.45
C GLN A 97 -18.03 26.08 0.62
N ARG A 98 -18.23 26.61 1.83
CA ARG A 98 -18.05 28.03 2.12
C ARG A 98 -16.60 28.50 1.91
N VAL A 99 -15.60 27.66 2.26
CA VAL A 99 -14.20 27.97 1.94
C VAL A 99 -14.00 28.08 0.44
N LEU A 100 -14.49 27.08 -0.32
CA LEU A 100 -14.31 27.03 -1.78
C LEU A 100 -15.08 28.12 -2.52
N GLN A 101 -16.19 28.65 -1.96
CA GLN A 101 -16.86 29.80 -2.50
C GLN A 101 -16.02 31.08 -2.37
N GLN A 102 -15.27 31.24 -1.28
CA GLN A 102 -14.37 32.36 -1.05
C GLN A 102 -13.02 32.21 -1.79
N ALA A 103 -12.50 31.00 -1.83
CA ALA A 103 -11.22 30.68 -2.42
C ALA A 103 -11.28 29.29 -3.09
N PRO A 104 -11.62 29.21 -4.39
CA PRO A 104 -11.89 27.96 -5.10
C PRO A 104 -10.71 26.95 -5.12
N GLN A 105 -9.47 27.43 -4.98
CA GLN A 105 -8.26 26.62 -4.98
C GLN A 105 -7.56 26.62 -3.61
N TYR A 106 -8.32 26.79 -2.51
CA TYR A 106 -7.71 26.81 -1.19
C TYR A 106 -7.09 25.43 -0.87
N PRO A 107 -5.81 25.40 -0.47
CA PRO A 107 -5.06 24.13 -0.39
C PRO A 107 -5.72 23.09 0.51
N GLU A 108 -5.76 21.84 0.05
CA GLU A 108 -6.26 20.64 0.73
C GLU A 108 -7.77 20.64 1.07
N VAL A 109 -8.53 21.70 0.76
CA VAL A 109 -9.95 21.76 1.12
C VAL A 109 -10.78 20.74 0.34
N ASN A 110 -10.48 20.56 -0.95
CA ASN A 110 -11.12 19.51 -1.74
C ASN A 110 -10.79 18.11 -1.19
N PHE A 111 -9.57 17.88 -0.71
CA PHE A 111 -9.20 16.62 -0.06
C PHE A 111 -10.04 16.34 1.20
N TYR A 112 -10.15 17.31 2.12
CA TYR A 112 -10.93 17.13 3.35
C TYR A 112 -12.43 17.02 3.06
N GLN A 113 -12.95 17.76 2.07
CA GLN A 113 -14.34 17.60 1.59
C GLN A 113 -14.57 16.17 1.06
N GLY A 114 -13.63 15.66 0.26
CA GLY A 114 -13.67 14.27 -0.23
C GLY A 114 -13.71 13.25 0.89
N LEU A 115 -12.91 13.44 1.95
CA LEU A 115 -12.93 12.57 3.13
C LEU A 115 -14.29 12.60 3.85
N SER A 116 -14.92 13.78 3.94
CA SER A 116 -16.24 13.91 4.58
C SER A 116 -17.36 13.27 3.73
N CYS A 117 -17.29 13.42 2.41
CA CYS A 117 -18.16 12.69 1.48
C CYS A 117 -17.97 11.18 1.60
N PHE A 118 -16.73 10.73 1.72
CA PHE A 118 -16.40 9.31 1.92
C PHE A 118 -16.99 8.78 3.23
N GLY A 119 -16.91 9.56 4.32
CA GLY A 119 -17.51 9.22 5.61
C GLY A 119 -19.03 9.08 5.58
N LEU A 120 -19.71 9.78 4.66
CA LEU A 120 -21.15 9.64 4.41
C LEU A 120 -21.49 8.57 3.36
N ASN A 121 -20.51 7.78 2.89
CA ASN A 121 -20.66 6.81 1.78
C ASN A 121 -21.13 7.46 0.45
N ARG A 122 -20.89 8.78 0.27
CA ARG A 122 -21.14 9.49 -0.98
C ARG A 122 -19.89 9.41 -1.86
N PHE A 123 -19.62 8.19 -2.36
CA PHE A 123 -18.33 7.88 -2.98
C PHE A 123 -18.10 8.61 -4.30
N GLU A 124 -19.13 8.85 -5.11
CA GLU A 124 -19.02 9.66 -6.33
C GLU A 124 -18.57 11.09 -6.00
N ASN A 125 -19.22 11.74 -5.02
CA ASN A 125 -18.83 13.06 -4.58
C ASN A 125 -17.42 13.11 -3.98
N ALA A 126 -17.01 12.01 -3.31
CA ALA A 126 -15.65 11.87 -2.80
C ALA A 126 -14.63 11.83 -3.94
N VAL A 127 -14.90 11.04 -4.99
CA VAL A 127 -14.05 10.95 -6.19
C VAL A 127 -13.93 12.32 -6.85
N ASP A 128 -15.05 13.04 -7.06
CA ASP A 128 -15.04 14.38 -7.66
C ASP A 128 -14.19 15.37 -6.86
N ALA A 129 -14.30 15.32 -5.53
CA ALA A 129 -13.52 16.19 -4.65
C ALA A 129 -12.03 15.83 -4.66
N PHE A 130 -11.68 14.53 -4.62
CA PHE A 130 -10.28 14.10 -4.71
C PHE A 130 -9.66 14.42 -6.07
N ASN A 131 -10.40 14.29 -7.17
CA ASN A 131 -9.95 14.69 -8.50
C ASN A 131 -9.60 16.18 -8.57
N LYS A 132 -10.48 17.05 -8.06
CA LYS A 132 -10.20 18.49 -8.00
C LYS A 132 -8.94 18.82 -7.20
N GLU A 133 -8.69 18.09 -6.10
CA GLU A 133 -7.44 18.24 -5.34
C GLU A 133 -6.23 17.75 -6.15
N LEU A 134 -6.36 16.65 -6.88
CA LEU A 134 -5.28 16.07 -7.70
C LEU A 134 -5.03 16.89 -8.98
N GLU A 135 -6.01 17.61 -9.52
CA GLU A 135 -5.80 18.57 -10.60
C GLU A 135 -4.91 19.74 -10.13
N ALA A 136 -5.14 20.23 -8.90
CA ALA A 136 -4.32 21.29 -8.31
C ALA A 136 -2.96 20.77 -7.81
N ASN A 137 -2.91 19.56 -7.28
CA ASN A 137 -1.71 18.93 -6.74
C ASN A 137 -1.60 17.45 -7.15
N PRO A 138 -1.08 17.14 -8.36
CA PRO A 138 -1.00 15.78 -8.91
C PRO A 138 -0.16 14.81 -8.06
N LYS A 139 0.73 15.31 -7.20
CA LYS A 139 1.60 14.51 -6.32
C LYS A 139 1.02 14.28 -4.93
N TYR A 140 -0.22 14.67 -4.67
CA TYR A 140 -0.82 14.50 -3.34
C TYR A 140 -1.21 13.04 -3.10
N ARG A 141 -0.25 12.23 -2.65
CA ARG A 141 -0.39 10.79 -2.42
C ARG A 141 -1.62 10.41 -1.59
N ARG A 142 -1.94 11.20 -0.54
CA ARG A 142 -3.10 10.92 0.30
C ARG A 142 -4.41 11.03 -0.47
N ALA A 143 -4.59 12.07 -1.29
CA ALA A 143 -5.78 12.23 -2.11
C ALA A 143 -5.94 11.08 -3.09
N ARG A 144 -4.86 10.69 -3.79
CA ARG A 144 -4.84 9.55 -4.73
C ARG A 144 -5.19 8.23 -4.04
N TYR A 145 -4.67 8.01 -2.83
CA TYR A 145 -4.99 6.81 -2.07
C TYR A 145 -6.47 6.71 -1.68
N TYR A 146 -7.07 7.83 -1.20
CA TYR A 146 -8.48 7.86 -0.83
C TYR A 146 -9.41 7.86 -2.04
N GLU A 147 -8.97 8.43 -3.17
CA GLU A 147 -9.66 8.30 -4.45
C GLU A 147 -9.75 6.83 -4.89
N ALA A 148 -8.63 6.08 -4.80
CA ALA A 148 -8.62 4.64 -5.08
C ALA A 148 -9.60 3.87 -4.17
N LEU A 149 -9.66 4.21 -2.88
CA LEU A 149 -10.62 3.59 -1.95
C LEU A 149 -12.08 3.94 -2.31
N ALA A 150 -12.34 5.17 -2.78
CA ALA A 150 -13.67 5.58 -3.22
C ALA A 150 -14.09 4.81 -4.49
N TYR A 151 -13.21 4.68 -5.49
CA TYR A 151 -13.44 3.83 -6.66
C TYR A 151 -13.70 2.37 -6.28
N GLN A 152 -12.93 1.82 -5.33
CA GLN A 152 -13.15 0.45 -4.85
C GLN A 152 -14.53 0.29 -4.19
N SER A 153 -14.97 1.29 -3.42
CA SER A 153 -16.30 1.29 -2.78
C SER A 153 -17.44 1.38 -3.79
N LEU A 154 -17.19 1.97 -4.97
CA LEU A 154 -18.12 2.03 -6.11
C LEU A 154 -18.10 0.77 -6.97
N GLY A 155 -17.21 -0.20 -6.69
CA GLY A 155 -16.99 -1.36 -7.55
C GLY A 155 -16.22 -1.05 -8.85
N ARG A 156 -15.69 0.17 -8.98
CA ARG A 156 -14.89 0.63 -10.13
C ARG A 156 -13.44 0.18 -9.96
N ASN A 157 -13.27 -1.15 -10.03
CA ASN A 157 -12.00 -1.82 -9.68
C ASN A 157 -10.84 -1.44 -10.61
N GLY A 158 -11.11 -1.19 -11.90
CA GLY A 158 -10.10 -0.79 -12.88
C GLY A 158 -9.45 0.56 -12.52
N GLU A 159 -10.29 1.55 -12.21
CA GLU A 159 -9.84 2.89 -11.82
C GLU A 159 -9.13 2.86 -10.46
N ALA A 160 -9.63 2.09 -9.51
CA ALA A 160 -8.95 1.90 -8.23
C ALA A 160 -7.54 1.32 -8.41
N LEU A 161 -7.38 0.29 -9.26
CA LEU A 161 -6.09 -0.34 -9.55
C LEU A 161 -5.13 0.65 -10.21
N GLN A 162 -5.60 1.44 -11.17
CA GLN A 162 -4.78 2.46 -11.83
C GLN A 162 -4.20 3.49 -10.84
N GLN A 163 -4.99 3.91 -9.83
CA GLN A 163 -4.49 4.83 -8.81
C GLN A 163 -3.46 4.15 -7.89
N TYR A 164 -3.67 2.87 -7.50
CA TYR A 164 -2.69 2.12 -6.74
C TYR A 164 -1.39 1.89 -7.53
N GLU A 165 -1.46 1.57 -8.81
CA GLU A 165 -0.27 1.43 -9.67
C GLU A 165 0.53 2.73 -9.75
N THR A 166 -0.16 3.88 -9.86
CA THR A 166 0.49 5.19 -9.85
C THR A 166 1.24 5.44 -8.54
N LEU A 167 0.64 5.09 -7.40
CA LEU A 167 1.27 5.19 -6.08
C LEU A 167 2.48 4.25 -5.95
N LEU A 168 2.40 3.04 -6.50
CA LEU A 168 3.49 2.05 -6.47
C LEU A 168 4.63 2.40 -7.44
N LYS A 169 4.37 3.12 -8.53
CA LYS A 169 5.44 3.68 -9.39
C LYS A 169 6.30 4.70 -8.63
N GLU A 170 5.69 5.46 -7.71
CA GLU A 170 6.41 6.43 -6.87
C GLU A 170 7.14 5.75 -5.69
N ASP A 171 6.50 4.77 -5.03
CA ASP A 171 7.06 3.97 -3.95
C ASP A 171 6.65 2.51 -4.10
N PRO A 172 7.50 1.68 -4.74
CA PRO A 172 7.22 0.26 -4.94
C PRO A 172 7.10 -0.56 -3.64
N ASN A 173 7.61 -0.04 -2.52
CA ASN A 173 7.62 -0.71 -1.23
C ASN A 173 6.51 -0.25 -0.28
N ASP A 174 5.55 0.56 -0.74
CA ASP A 174 4.42 0.99 0.07
C ASP A 174 3.51 -0.21 0.42
N LYS A 175 3.76 -0.77 1.60
CA LYS A 175 3.05 -1.97 2.09
C LYS A 175 1.54 -1.78 2.18
N LYS A 176 1.07 -0.56 2.44
CA LYS A 176 -0.36 -0.26 2.57
C LYS A 176 -1.03 -0.29 1.20
N VAL A 177 -0.40 0.30 0.19
CA VAL A 177 -0.87 0.29 -1.18
C VAL A 177 -0.81 -1.12 -1.76
N LEU A 178 0.31 -1.85 -1.58
CA LEU A 178 0.46 -3.25 -1.99
C LEU A 178 -0.66 -4.12 -1.40
N TYR A 179 -0.94 -3.97 -0.10
CA TYR A 179 -2.00 -4.74 0.56
C TYR A 179 -3.38 -4.46 -0.04
N GLN A 180 -3.73 -3.19 -0.33
CA GLN A 180 -5.00 -2.86 -0.94
C GLN A 180 -5.10 -3.38 -2.38
N SER A 181 -4.02 -3.27 -3.17
CA SER A 181 -3.95 -3.82 -4.52
C SER A 181 -4.20 -5.35 -4.51
N ILE A 182 -3.53 -6.07 -3.61
CA ILE A 182 -3.71 -7.53 -3.45
C ILE A 182 -5.16 -7.86 -3.10
N ARG A 183 -5.78 -7.15 -2.16
CA ARG A 183 -7.18 -7.37 -1.78
C ARG A 183 -8.14 -7.13 -2.94
N LEU A 184 -7.91 -6.06 -3.68
CA LEU A 184 -8.72 -5.69 -4.83
C LEU A 184 -8.66 -6.78 -5.92
N LEU A 185 -7.44 -7.18 -6.32
CA LEU A 185 -7.21 -8.21 -7.31
C LEU A 185 -7.82 -9.55 -6.88
N LYS A 186 -7.61 -9.95 -5.62
CA LYS A 186 -8.21 -11.18 -5.10
C LYS A 186 -9.74 -11.15 -5.16
N SER A 187 -10.37 -10.04 -4.78
CA SER A 187 -11.83 -9.89 -4.84
C SER A 187 -12.34 -9.96 -6.27
N ALA A 188 -11.68 -9.26 -7.21
CA ALA A 188 -12.03 -9.27 -8.63
C ALA A 188 -11.90 -10.68 -9.23
N THR A 189 -10.82 -11.40 -8.92
CA THR A 189 -10.58 -12.77 -9.37
C THR A 189 -11.70 -13.71 -8.87
N LEU A 190 -12.03 -13.67 -7.57
CA LEU A 190 -13.10 -14.51 -7.03
C LEU A 190 -14.46 -14.21 -7.65
N GLN A 191 -14.75 -12.94 -7.93
CA GLN A 191 -15.98 -12.53 -8.60
C GLN A 191 -16.04 -13.08 -10.04
N ALA A 192 -14.94 -12.97 -10.79
CA ALA A 192 -14.84 -13.49 -12.15
C ALA A 192 -15.00 -15.01 -12.20
N ILE A 193 -14.36 -15.76 -11.30
CA ILE A 193 -14.51 -17.22 -11.17
C ILE A 193 -15.96 -17.57 -10.87
N LYS A 194 -16.60 -16.87 -9.93
CA LYS A 194 -18.02 -17.10 -9.60
C LYS A 194 -18.93 -16.84 -10.80
N GLN A 195 -18.66 -15.77 -11.53
CA GLN A 195 -19.44 -15.43 -12.73
C GLN A 195 -19.29 -16.51 -13.81
N LEU A 196 -18.05 -16.96 -14.08
CA LEU A 196 -17.77 -18.03 -15.03
C LEU A 196 -18.47 -19.33 -14.62
N GLY A 197 -18.38 -19.72 -13.34
CA GLY A 197 -19.05 -20.90 -12.82
C GLY A 197 -20.58 -20.85 -12.86
N ASN A 198 -21.18 -19.65 -12.80
CA ASN A 198 -22.63 -19.47 -12.99
C ASN A 198 -23.04 -19.56 -14.47
N LEU A 199 -22.16 -19.15 -15.39
CA LEU A 199 -22.43 -19.19 -16.82
C LEU A 199 -22.30 -20.62 -17.37
N ASP A 200 -21.22 -21.30 -17.04
CA ASP A 200 -20.94 -22.66 -17.47
C ASP A 200 -19.98 -23.36 -16.49
N PRO A 201 -20.53 -24.11 -15.49
CA PRO A 201 -19.74 -24.75 -14.45
C PRO A 201 -18.85 -25.90 -14.97
N ASP A 202 -19.17 -26.45 -16.15
CA ASP A 202 -18.48 -27.59 -16.77
C ASP A 202 -17.65 -27.18 -18.00
N SER A 203 -17.51 -25.88 -18.23
CA SER A 203 -16.68 -25.34 -19.31
C SER A 203 -15.21 -25.76 -19.18
N ASP A 204 -14.53 -25.88 -20.33
CA ASP A 204 -13.09 -26.16 -20.36
C ASP A 204 -12.31 -25.12 -19.51
N PHE A 205 -12.74 -23.86 -19.50
CA PHE A 205 -12.14 -22.81 -18.66
C PHE A 205 -12.27 -23.10 -17.16
N MET A 206 -13.44 -23.54 -16.70
CA MET A 206 -13.62 -23.92 -15.28
C MET A 206 -12.85 -25.18 -14.91
N LEU A 207 -12.74 -26.15 -15.83
CA LEU A 207 -11.89 -27.34 -15.63
C LEU A 207 -10.41 -26.97 -15.51
N VAL A 208 -9.92 -26.03 -16.34
CA VAL A 208 -8.55 -25.51 -16.26
C VAL A 208 -8.32 -24.82 -14.92
N LEU A 209 -9.18 -23.89 -14.50
CA LEU A 209 -9.04 -23.19 -13.21
C LEU A 209 -9.04 -24.16 -12.01
N LYS A 210 -9.85 -25.23 -12.06
CA LYS A 210 -9.83 -26.30 -11.03
C LYS A 210 -8.51 -27.05 -11.06
N ALA A 211 -7.97 -27.37 -12.24
CA ALA A 211 -6.71 -28.05 -12.39
C ALA A 211 -5.53 -27.20 -11.93
N GLU A 212 -5.52 -25.89 -12.21
CA GLU A 212 -4.57 -24.91 -11.69
C GLU A 212 -4.61 -24.87 -10.16
N SER A 213 -5.78 -24.80 -9.55
CA SER A 213 -5.92 -24.87 -8.09
C SER A 213 -5.35 -26.15 -7.49
N TYR A 214 -5.56 -27.29 -8.15
CA TYR A 214 -4.91 -28.55 -7.72
C TYR A 214 -3.39 -28.51 -7.87
N ALA A 215 -2.87 -27.86 -8.92
CA ALA A 215 -1.42 -27.70 -9.11
C ALA A 215 -0.81 -26.82 -8.00
N ASP A 216 -1.46 -25.72 -7.62
CA ASP A 216 -1.06 -24.83 -6.53
C ASP A 216 -1.08 -25.52 -5.16
N GLU A 217 -2.01 -26.48 -4.98
CA GLU A 217 -2.09 -27.31 -3.78
C GLU A 217 -1.14 -28.53 -3.83
N GLU A 218 -0.27 -28.64 -4.83
CA GLU A 218 0.64 -29.76 -5.08
C GLU A 218 -0.08 -31.10 -5.30
N LYS A 219 -1.39 -31.08 -5.60
CA LYS A 219 -2.21 -32.23 -5.97
C LYS A 219 -2.02 -32.56 -7.45
N TYR A 220 -0.76 -32.90 -7.80
CA TYR A 220 -0.36 -33.10 -9.21
C TYR A 220 -1.17 -34.16 -9.98
N PRO A 221 -1.57 -35.31 -9.40
CA PRO A 221 -2.40 -36.28 -10.11
C PRO A 221 -3.76 -35.72 -10.55
N GLU A 222 -4.41 -34.89 -9.71
CA GLU A 222 -5.67 -34.23 -9.98
C GLU A 222 -5.52 -33.15 -11.05
N ALA A 223 -4.49 -32.31 -10.95
CA ALA A 223 -4.15 -31.30 -11.94
C ALA A 223 -3.93 -31.93 -13.32
N ILE A 224 -3.09 -32.96 -13.41
CA ILE A 224 -2.81 -33.71 -14.66
C ILE A 224 -4.09 -34.27 -15.27
N ARG A 225 -4.98 -34.85 -14.47
CA ARG A 225 -6.27 -35.36 -14.99
C ARG A 225 -7.12 -34.25 -15.58
N GLY A 226 -7.25 -33.12 -14.87
CA GLY A 226 -8.02 -31.97 -15.33
C GLY A 226 -7.51 -31.43 -16.66
N TYR A 227 -6.20 -31.15 -16.76
CA TYR A 227 -5.60 -30.65 -17.99
C TYR A 227 -5.75 -31.62 -19.17
N LYS A 228 -5.53 -32.95 -18.94
CA LYS A 228 -5.71 -33.96 -19.98
C LYS A 228 -7.17 -34.11 -20.43
N GLU A 229 -8.13 -33.92 -19.55
CA GLU A 229 -9.54 -33.93 -19.89
C GLU A 229 -9.87 -32.80 -20.87
N VAL A 230 -9.35 -31.58 -20.60
CA VAL A 230 -9.54 -30.45 -21.51
C VAL A 230 -8.82 -30.70 -22.85
N LEU A 231 -7.56 -31.11 -22.85
CA LEU A 231 -6.82 -31.41 -24.10
C LEU A 231 -7.46 -32.52 -24.93
N LYS A 232 -8.19 -33.47 -24.31
CA LYS A 232 -8.93 -34.49 -25.07
C LYS A 232 -10.11 -33.89 -25.83
N LYS A 233 -10.76 -32.86 -25.28
CA LYS A 233 -11.91 -32.17 -25.91
C LYS A 233 -11.44 -31.08 -26.88
N ASN A 234 -10.43 -30.35 -26.47
CA ASN A 234 -9.86 -29.21 -27.17
C ASN A 234 -8.33 -29.32 -27.18
N PRO A 235 -7.74 -30.03 -28.18
CA PRO A 235 -6.29 -30.24 -28.27
C PRO A 235 -5.47 -28.96 -28.38
N ASP A 236 -6.04 -27.91 -28.96
CA ASP A 236 -5.39 -26.62 -29.21
C ASP A 236 -5.71 -25.58 -28.13
N PHE A 237 -6.13 -26.03 -26.94
CA PHE A 237 -6.41 -25.08 -25.83
C PHE A 237 -5.12 -24.33 -25.43
N PRO A 238 -5.11 -22.99 -25.54
CA PRO A 238 -3.86 -22.21 -25.42
C PRO A 238 -3.16 -22.38 -24.09
N GLY A 239 -1.85 -22.59 -24.12
CA GLY A 239 -1.00 -22.65 -22.92
C GLY A 239 -1.12 -23.91 -22.08
N LEU A 240 -1.99 -24.85 -22.44
CA LEU A 240 -2.27 -26.02 -21.58
C LEU A 240 -1.14 -27.05 -21.62
N HIS A 241 -0.42 -27.15 -22.73
CA HIS A 241 0.80 -27.97 -22.81
C HIS A 241 1.89 -27.43 -21.89
N PHE A 242 2.03 -26.09 -21.78
CA PHE A 242 2.95 -25.51 -20.83
C PHE A 242 2.54 -25.83 -19.38
N ALA A 243 1.26 -25.61 -18.99
CA ALA A 243 0.77 -25.87 -17.65
C ALA A 243 0.95 -27.36 -17.25
N LEU A 244 0.64 -28.28 -18.16
CA LEU A 244 0.84 -29.71 -17.96
C LEU A 244 2.34 -30.08 -17.82
N GLY A 245 3.18 -29.46 -18.63
CA GLY A 245 4.64 -29.62 -18.58
C GLY A 245 5.23 -29.12 -17.26
N GLU A 246 4.77 -27.97 -16.76
CA GLU A 246 5.19 -27.42 -15.47
C GLU A 246 4.78 -28.34 -14.29
N VAL A 247 3.56 -28.89 -14.31
CA VAL A 247 3.11 -29.84 -13.29
C VAL A 247 3.94 -31.12 -13.31
N TYR A 248 4.26 -31.68 -14.49
CA TYR A 248 5.15 -32.80 -14.59
C TYR A 248 6.57 -32.51 -14.12
N TYR A 249 7.11 -31.32 -14.43
CA TYR A 249 8.41 -30.87 -13.93
C TYR A 249 8.43 -30.82 -12.40
N ASN A 250 7.42 -30.20 -11.78
CA ASN A 250 7.31 -30.09 -10.32
C ASN A 250 7.15 -31.46 -9.64
N LYS A 251 6.48 -32.39 -10.32
CA LYS A 251 6.36 -33.81 -9.91
C LYS A 251 7.65 -34.60 -10.13
N ILE A 252 8.70 -34.04 -10.75
CA ILE A 252 9.95 -34.69 -11.10
C ILE A 252 9.77 -35.81 -12.17
N ASP A 253 8.69 -35.77 -12.91
CA ASP A 253 8.42 -36.62 -14.07
C ASP A 253 8.98 -36.01 -15.34
N TYR A 254 10.31 -35.97 -15.45
CA TYR A 254 11.00 -35.22 -16.52
C TYR A 254 10.71 -35.75 -17.92
N ALA A 255 10.38 -37.04 -18.08
CA ALA A 255 10.04 -37.60 -19.38
C ALA A 255 8.74 -37.01 -19.94
N ASN A 256 7.69 -36.95 -19.14
CA ASN A 256 6.41 -36.34 -19.52
C ASN A 256 6.53 -34.81 -19.58
N ALA A 257 7.29 -34.19 -18.67
CA ALA A 257 7.55 -32.76 -18.71
C ALA A 257 8.21 -32.33 -20.02
N GLU A 258 9.27 -33.02 -20.45
CA GLU A 258 9.97 -32.71 -21.73
C GLU A 258 9.02 -32.78 -22.92
N LYS A 259 8.16 -33.82 -22.97
CA LYS A 259 7.19 -34.00 -24.03
C LYS A 259 6.23 -32.81 -24.12
N GLU A 260 5.61 -32.44 -23.02
CA GLU A 260 4.60 -31.37 -23.00
C GLU A 260 5.23 -29.99 -23.20
N LEU A 261 6.41 -29.73 -22.63
CA LEU A 261 7.11 -28.46 -22.83
C LEU A 261 7.58 -28.29 -24.28
N ARG A 262 7.96 -29.37 -24.98
CA ARG A 262 8.25 -29.28 -26.42
C ARG A 262 7.00 -28.98 -27.26
N LEU A 263 5.84 -29.50 -26.87
CA LEU A 263 4.56 -29.12 -27.50
C LEU A 263 4.28 -27.65 -27.24
N ALA A 264 4.43 -27.16 -26.01
CA ALA A 264 4.28 -25.74 -25.70
C ALA A 264 5.24 -24.85 -26.52
N LEU A 265 6.48 -25.29 -26.77
CA LEU A 265 7.42 -24.56 -27.63
C LEU A 265 7.13 -24.69 -29.12
N SER A 266 6.32 -25.65 -29.55
CA SER A 266 5.79 -25.66 -30.92
C SER A 266 4.70 -24.64 -31.15
N GLU A 267 3.97 -24.27 -30.07
CA GLU A 267 2.97 -23.18 -30.05
C GLU A 267 3.64 -21.81 -29.94
N ASP A 268 4.56 -21.65 -28.98
CA ASP A 268 5.35 -20.42 -28.74
C ASP A 268 6.84 -20.77 -28.53
N PRO A 269 7.66 -20.71 -29.57
CA PRO A 269 9.10 -20.99 -29.49
C PRO A 269 9.87 -20.10 -28.53
N ASN A 270 9.34 -18.90 -28.23
CA ASN A 270 9.97 -17.92 -27.36
C ASN A 270 9.41 -17.93 -25.94
N HIS A 271 8.56 -18.90 -25.57
CA HIS A 271 7.98 -18.98 -24.23
C HIS A 271 9.08 -19.08 -23.15
N PRO A 272 9.28 -18.03 -22.29
CA PRO A 272 10.48 -17.95 -21.46
C PRO A 272 10.58 -19.06 -20.43
N LYS A 273 9.48 -19.38 -19.72
CA LYS A 273 9.47 -20.44 -18.70
C LYS A 273 9.61 -21.82 -19.31
N ALA A 274 9.01 -22.10 -20.48
CA ALA A 274 9.15 -23.41 -21.13
C ALA A 274 10.60 -23.68 -21.53
N ASN A 275 11.27 -22.69 -22.14
CA ASN A 275 12.70 -22.77 -22.43
C ASN A 275 13.55 -22.95 -21.17
N TYR A 276 13.25 -22.23 -20.10
CA TYR A 276 13.95 -22.36 -18.83
C TYR A 276 13.79 -23.77 -18.22
N TYR A 277 12.57 -24.32 -18.13
CA TYR A 277 12.34 -25.64 -17.56
C TYR A 277 13.01 -26.75 -18.35
N LEU A 278 12.96 -26.69 -19.70
CA LEU A 278 13.70 -27.64 -20.53
C LEU A 278 15.19 -27.55 -20.29
N ALA A 279 15.75 -26.35 -20.26
CA ALA A 279 17.17 -26.13 -19.98
C ALA A 279 17.57 -26.66 -18.59
N ASP A 280 16.78 -26.39 -17.56
CA ASP A 280 17.04 -26.84 -16.21
C ASP A 280 16.97 -28.37 -16.08
N MET A 281 16.01 -29.02 -16.75
CA MET A 281 15.96 -30.49 -16.83
C MET A 281 17.18 -31.05 -17.55
N MET A 282 17.63 -30.44 -18.66
CA MET A 282 18.83 -30.86 -19.37
C MET A 282 20.09 -30.77 -18.50
N ILE A 283 20.19 -29.71 -17.68
CA ILE A 283 21.28 -29.55 -16.72
C ILE A 283 21.21 -30.65 -15.66
N LYS A 284 20.03 -30.92 -15.10
CA LYS A 284 19.83 -31.97 -14.06
C LYS A 284 20.02 -33.39 -14.55
N THR A 285 19.92 -33.61 -15.87
CA THR A 285 20.08 -34.95 -16.50
C THR A 285 21.37 -35.07 -17.30
N ASP A 286 22.40 -34.27 -16.99
CA ASP A 286 23.73 -34.28 -17.64
C ASP A 286 23.73 -34.02 -19.14
N ARG A 287 22.66 -33.38 -19.68
CA ARG A 287 22.53 -32.98 -21.08
C ARG A 287 22.76 -31.46 -21.27
N SER A 288 23.63 -30.88 -20.46
CA SER A 288 23.79 -29.40 -20.31
C SER A 288 24.26 -28.67 -21.58
N GLN A 289 24.84 -29.36 -22.59
CA GLN A 289 25.28 -28.72 -23.84
C GLN A 289 24.11 -28.01 -24.60
N GLY A 290 22.92 -28.60 -24.56
CA GLY A 290 21.73 -28.03 -25.21
C GLY A 290 21.00 -26.94 -24.37
N ALA A 291 21.40 -26.74 -23.12
CA ALA A 291 20.68 -25.80 -22.22
C ALA A 291 20.95 -24.34 -22.53
N VAL A 292 22.16 -23.98 -22.99
CA VAL A 292 22.56 -22.60 -23.23
C VAL A 292 21.67 -21.89 -24.26
N PRO A 293 21.40 -22.43 -25.46
CA PRO A 293 20.52 -21.76 -26.42
C PRO A 293 19.10 -21.51 -25.85
N MET A 294 18.55 -22.44 -25.09
CA MET A 294 17.23 -22.29 -24.48
C MET A 294 17.22 -21.20 -23.40
N LEU A 295 18.27 -21.13 -22.58
CA LEU A 295 18.40 -20.08 -21.57
C LEU A 295 18.61 -18.70 -22.21
N GLN A 296 19.34 -18.65 -23.34
CA GLN A 296 19.48 -17.41 -24.12
C GLN A 296 18.12 -16.92 -24.66
N ILE A 297 17.27 -17.83 -25.16
CA ILE A 297 15.90 -17.50 -25.57
C ILE A 297 15.09 -17.01 -24.37
N ALA A 298 15.19 -17.71 -23.24
CA ALA A 298 14.43 -17.35 -22.02
C ALA A 298 14.76 -15.93 -21.53
N VAL A 299 16.06 -15.55 -21.47
CA VAL A 299 16.45 -14.20 -21.02
C VAL A 299 16.19 -13.11 -22.07
N ALA A 300 16.16 -13.46 -23.34
CA ALA A 300 15.79 -12.54 -24.41
C ALA A 300 14.29 -12.24 -24.42
N ALA A 301 13.46 -13.26 -24.19
CA ALA A 301 12.01 -13.15 -24.13
C ALA A 301 11.53 -12.47 -22.84
N ASP A 302 12.19 -12.75 -21.70
CA ASP A 302 11.92 -12.11 -20.41
C ASP A 302 13.21 -11.57 -19.78
N PRO A 303 13.55 -10.29 -20.00
CA PRO A 303 14.73 -9.66 -19.42
C PRO A 303 14.71 -9.51 -17.88
N GLN A 304 13.58 -9.83 -17.23
CA GLN A 304 13.43 -9.83 -15.77
C GLN A 304 13.54 -11.24 -15.17
N PHE A 305 13.77 -12.27 -15.97
CA PHE A 305 13.79 -13.65 -15.51
C PHE A 305 15.12 -14.02 -14.83
N MET A 306 15.29 -13.61 -13.59
CA MET A 306 16.51 -13.79 -12.79
C MET A 306 17.05 -15.22 -12.79
N LEU A 307 16.17 -16.23 -12.61
CA LEU A 307 16.60 -17.64 -12.56
C LEU A 307 17.21 -18.14 -13.87
N ALA A 308 16.73 -17.65 -15.01
CA ALA A 308 17.30 -17.97 -16.31
C ALA A 308 18.70 -17.38 -16.48
N TYR A 309 18.91 -16.12 -16.06
CA TYR A 309 20.25 -15.52 -16.01
C TYR A 309 21.20 -16.27 -15.08
N PHE A 310 20.73 -16.65 -13.91
CA PHE A 310 21.54 -17.44 -12.96
C PHE A 310 21.99 -18.79 -13.54
N GLN A 311 21.07 -19.55 -14.14
CA GLN A 311 21.41 -20.85 -14.74
C GLN A 311 22.30 -20.69 -15.98
N LEU A 312 22.08 -19.67 -16.80
CA LEU A 312 22.92 -19.35 -17.96
C LEU A 312 24.36 -19.06 -17.52
N GLY A 313 24.52 -18.28 -16.43
CA GLY A 313 25.83 -17.98 -15.86
C GLY A 313 26.56 -19.24 -15.34
N LYS A 314 25.85 -20.16 -14.70
CA LYS A 314 26.42 -21.47 -14.31
C LYS A 314 26.86 -22.26 -15.51
N CYS A 315 26.07 -22.29 -16.59
CA CYS A 315 26.43 -22.99 -17.81
C CYS A 315 27.69 -22.40 -18.45
N TYR A 316 27.80 -21.09 -18.55
CA TYR A 316 28.99 -20.43 -19.09
C TYR A 316 30.22 -20.66 -18.23
N ALA A 317 30.09 -20.60 -16.90
CA ALA A 317 31.18 -20.91 -15.98
C ALA A 317 31.69 -22.36 -16.11
N ALA A 318 30.77 -23.30 -16.31
CA ALA A 318 31.10 -24.70 -16.56
C ALA A 318 31.77 -24.94 -17.93
N GLN A 319 31.43 -24.13 -18.96
CA GLN A 319 32.05 -24.15 -20.27
C GLN A 319 33.40 -23.43 -20.34
N GLY A 320 33.90 -22.88 -19.23
CA GLY A 320 35.15 -22.13 -19.22
C GLY A 320 35.05 -20.74 -19.88
N LYS A 321 33.86 -20.14 -19.89
CA LYS A 321 33.56 -18.82 -20.43
C LYS A 321 33.31 -17.81 -19.29
N PRO A 322 34.40 -17.39 -18.56
CA PRO A 322 34.20 -16.65 -17.32
C PRO A 322 33.67 -15.22 -17.53
N GLN A 323 33.96 -14.60 -18.67
CA GLN A 323 33.48 -13.23 -18.95
C GLN A 323 31.98 -13.21 -19.20
N GLU A 324 31.49 -14.12 -20.06
CA GLU A 324 30.07 -14.28 -20.35
C GLU A 324 29.29 -14.71 -19.08
N ALA A 325 29.89 -15.60 -18.26
CA ALA A 325 29.32 -15.98 -16.98
C ALA A 325 29.16 -14.79 -16.04
N LEU A 326 30.20 -13.92 -15.98
CA LEU A 326 30.19 -12.73 -15.12
C LEU A 326 29.08 -11.77 -15.51
N GLU A 327 28.93 -11.47 -16.81
CA GLU A 327 27.90 -10.56 -17.34
C GLU A 327 26.49 -10.99 -16.89
N VAL A 328 26.12 -12.23 -17.15
CA VAL A 328 24.77 -12.72 -16.84
C VAL A 328 24.54 -12.94 -15.34
N LEU A 329 25.56 -13.32 -14.55
CA LEU A 329 25.45 -13.44 -13.09
C LEU A 329 25.33 -12.08 -12.42
N LEU A 330 25.98 -11.03 -12.92
CA LEU A 330 25.80 -9.67 -12.44
C LEU A 330 24.37 -9.18 -12.71
N LYS A 331 23.83 -9.51 -13.89
CA LYS A 331 22.42 -9.20 -14.20
C LYS A 331 21.47 -9.97 -13.25
N ALA A 332 21.72 -11.22 -12.96
CA ALA A 332 20.95 -11.97 -11.96
C ALA A 332 21.01 -11.34 -10.56
N ALA A 333 22.18 -10.84 -10.13
CA ALA A 333 22.36 -10.16 -8.86
C ALA A 333 21.68 -8.77 -8.81
N GLU A 334 21.61 -8.09 -9.95
CA GLU A 334 20.85 -6.82 -10.09
C GLU A 334 19.33 -7.08 -9.95
N LEU A 335 18.83 -8.14 -10.59
CA LEU A 335 17.40 -8.49 -10.58
C LEU A 335 16.94 -9.01 -9.20
N ASP A 336 17.75 -9.81 -8.52
CA ASP A 336 17.53 -10.24 -7.14
C ASP A 336 18.81 -10.18 -6.30
N PRO A 337 19.03 -9.05 -5.61
CA PRO A 337 20.19 -8.88 -4.73
C PRO A 337 20.19 -9.80 -3.49
N TYR A 338 19.06 -10.45 -3.20
CA TYR A 338 18.93 -11.34 -2.04
C TYR A 338 19.04 -12.82 -2.38
N TYR A 339 19.20 -13.18 -3.65
CA TYR A 339 19.39 -14.55 -4.07
C TYR A 339 20.83 -15.00 -3.79
N LYS A 340 21.06 -15.54 -2.60
CA LYS A 340 22.40 -15.88 -2.07
C LYS A 340 23.25 -16.74 -3.02
N SER A 341 22.61 -17.64 -3.80
CA SER A 341 23.32 -18.53 -4.73
C SER A 341 24.05 -17.76 -5.85
N THR A 342 23.50 -16.63 -6.29
CA THR A 342 24.15 -15.75 -7.28
C THR A 342 25.44 -15.16 -6.73
N HIS A 343 25.42 -14.65 -5.49
CA HIS A 343 26.63 -14.12 -4.86
C HIS A 343 27.70 -15.16 -4.61
N TYR A 344 27.31 -16.39 -4.27
CA TYR A 344 28.25 -17.49 -4.16
C TYR A 344 28.92 -17.81 -5.50
N GLN A 345 28.16 -17.90 -6.59
CA GLN A 345 28.71 -18.13 -7.94
C GLN A 345 29.62 -17.00 -8.41
N LEU A 346 29.22 -15.73 -8.15
CA LEU A 346 30.06 -14.58 -8.44
C LEU A 346 31.38 -14.62 -7.65
N ALA A 347 31.35 -14.96 -6.36
CA ALA A 347 32.55 -15.09 -5.55
C ALA A 347 33.51 -16.15 -6.12
N GLN A 348 32.98 -17.35 -6.46
CA GLN A 348 33.78 -18.42 -7.07
C GLN A 348 34.38 -17.97 -8.42
N LEU A 349 33.63 -17.23 -9.22
CA LEU A 349 34.08 -16.75 -10.52
C LEU A 349 35.18 -15.71 -10.37
N TYR A 350 35.03 -14.74 -9.44
CA TYR A 350 36.06 -13.75 -9.14
C TYR A 350 37.35 -14.34 -8.55
N ALA A 351 37.22 -15.42 -7.74
CA ALA A 351 38.39 -16.18 -7.28
C ALA A 351 39.18 -16.79 -8.46
N ARG A 352 38.50 -17.39 -9.44
CA ARG A 352 39.12 -17.94 -10.66
C ARG A 352 39.76 -16.84 -11.53
N LEU A 353 39.23 -15.64 -11.49
CA LEU A 353 39.75 -14.47 -12.22
C LEU A 353 40.81 -13.68 -11.45
N ASN A 354 41.25 -14.17 -10.28
CA ASN A 354 42.23 -13.55 -9.38
C ASN A 354 41.80 -12.11 -8.91
N GLN A 355 40.48 -11.83 -8.78
CA GLN A 355 39.94 -10.56 -8.33
C GLN A 355 39.50 -10.67 -6.86
N ALA A 356 40.50 -10.73 -5.95
CA ALA A 356 40.30 -11.03 -4.53
C ALA A 356 39.35 -10.04 -3.78
N ASP A 357 39.33 -8.76 -4.16
CA ASP A 357 38.45 -7.79 -3.50
C ASP A 357 37.00 -8.02 -3.83
N LYS A 358 36.68 -8.34 -5.09
CA LYS A 358 35.32 -8.66 -5.53
C LYS A 358 34.85 -10.03 -5.02
N GLU A 359 35.75 -11.00 -4.96
CA GLU A 359 35.48 -12.28 -4.31
C GLU A 359 35.03 -12.08 -2.87
N ARG A 360 35.83 -11.32 -2.08
CA ARG A 360 35.51 -11.01 -0.67
C ARG A 360 34.18 -10.32 -0.53
N TYR A 361 33.90 -9.33 -1.36
CA TYR A 361 32.63 -8.58 -1.36
C TYR A 361 31.42 -9.51 -1.56
N HIS A 362 31.42 -10.33 -2.59
CA HIS A 362 30.32 -11.24 -2.86
C HIS A 362 30.22 -12.38 -1.83
N MET A 363 31.34 -12.86 -1.30
CA MET A 363 31.36 -13.85 -0.23
C MET A 363 30.78 -13.30 1.08
N GLU A 364 31.03 -12.04 1.40
CA GLU A 364 30.44 -11.37 2.56
C GLU A 364 28.92 -11.25 2.45
N ILE A 365 28.42 -10.82 1.28
CA ILE A 365 26.97 -10.78 1.01
C ILE A 365 26.36 -12.18 1.16
N PHE A 366 26.97 -13.19 0.56
CA PHE A 366 26.51 -14.57 0.68
C PHE A 366 26.41 -15.02 2.15
N ARG A 367 27.45 -14.78 2.96
CA ARG A 367 27.44 -15.13 4.38
C ARG A 367 26.35 -14.43 5.15
N LYS A 368 26.17 -13.15 4.92
CA LYS A 368 25.11 -12.34 5.56
C LYS A 368 23.71 -12.88 5.23
N LEU A 369 23.45 -13.17 3.96
CA LEU A 369 22.17 -13.73 3.52
C LEU A 369 21.94 -15.13 4.07
N TYR A 370 23.00 -15.95 4.11
CA TYR A 370 22.95 -17.31 4.68
C TYR A 370 22.59 -17.29 6.17
N GLU A 371 23.23 -16.40 6.96
CA GLU A 371 22.93 -16.27 8.39
C GLU A 371 21.51 -15.74 8.63
N GLN A 372 21.03 -14.79 7.83
CA GLN A 372 19.66 -14.29 7.90
C GLN A 372 18.62 -15.40 7.65
N ASP A 373 18.86 -16.25 6.65
CA ASP A 373 17.97 -17.39 6.36
C ASP A 373 17.99 -18.40 7.50
N ARG A 374 19.18 -18.69 8.04
CA ARG A 374 19.34 -19.60 9.18
C ARG A 374 18.59 -19.09 10.42
N GLU A 375 18.66 -17.79 10.72
CA GLU A 375 17.90 -17.19 11.82
C GLU A 375 16.39 -17.28 11.61
N LYS A 376 15.91 -17.02 10.37
CA LYS A 376 14.48 -17.17 10.03
C LYS A 376 14.00 -18.59 10.24
N ASP A 377 14.79 -19.57 9.81
CA ASP A 377 14.46 -20.99 9.96
C ASP A 377 14.43 -21.41 11.45
N LEU A 378 15.37 -20.95 12.25
CA LEU A 378 15.37 -21.20 13.70
C LEU A 378 14.11 -20.63 14.36
N LYS A 379 13.79 -19.36 14.11
CA LYS A 379 12.58 -18.71 14.63
C LYS A 379 11.30 -19.43 14.18
N ARG A 380 11.25 -19.91 12.95
CA ARG A 380 10.11 -20.69 12.42
C ARG A 380 9.96 -22.02 13.17
N ARG A 381 11.05 -22.76 13.40
CA ARG A 381 11.06 -24.03 14.14
C ARG A 381 10.64 -23.82 15.60
N GLU A 382 11.13 -22.79 16.26
CA GLU A 382 10.73 -22.42 17.64
C GLU A 382 9.23 -22.12 17.71
N LYS A 383 8.70 -21.34 16.77
CA LYS A 383 7.26 -21.02 16.72
C LYS A 383 6.40 -22.27 16.49
N LEU A 384 6.83 -23.17 15.62
CA LEU A 384 6.13 -24.44 15.38
C LEU A 384 6.13 -25.32 16.62
N ARG A 385 7.28 -25.40 17.35
CA ARG A 385 7.37 -26.12 18.61
C ARG A 385 6.45 -25.55 19.67
N GLN A 386 6.43 -24.22 19.88
CA GLN A 386 5.53 -23.55 20.83
C GLN A 386 4.06 -23.79 20.49
N ASN A 387 3.70 -23.77 19.21
CA ASN A 387 2.33 -24.08 18.78
C ASN A 387 1.93 -25.54 19.04
N ALA A 388 2.85 -26.49 18.81
CA ALA A 388 2.64 -27.91 19.11
C ALA A 388 2.48 -28.16 20.63
N GLU A 389 3.31 -27.52 21.46
CA GLU A 389 3.21 -27.59 22.92
C GLU A 389 1.87 -27.05 23.44
N LYS A 390 1.39 -25.93 22.87
CA LYS A 390 0.05 -25.36 23.19
C LYS A 390 -1.10 -26.27 22.75
N ALA A 391 -0.97 -26.90 21.59
CA ALA A 391 -2.00 -27.83 21.08
C ALA A 391 -2.08 -29.14 21.90
N SER A 392 -0.97 -29.56 22.56
CA SER A 392 -0.95 -30.73 23.42
C SER A 392 -1.45 -30.47 24.86
N GLN A 393 -1.64 -29.21 25.22
CA GLN A 393 -2.13 -28.78 26.55
C GLN A 393 -3.66 -28.48 26.56
N ASN A 394 -4.28 -28.43 25.39
CA ASN A 394 -5.74 -28.29 25.18
C ASN A 394 -6.32 -29.65 24.77
#